data_a25f4b995958c3c171e78c180e3604ba
#
_entry.id   a25f4b995958c3c171e78c180e3604ba
#
_cell.length_a   1.000
_cell.length_b   1.000
_cell.length_c   1.000
_cell.angle_alpha   90.00
_cell.angle_beta   90.00
_cell.angle_gamma   90.00
#
_symmetry.space_group_name_H-M   'P 1'
#
loop_
_entity.id
_entity.type
_entity.pdbx_description
1 polymer ?
#
loop_
_entity_poly.entity_id
_entity_poly.type
_entity_poly.pdbx_seq_one_letter_code
_entity_poly.pdbx_strand_id
1 'polypeptide(L)'
;MLADVIGLLACPHCESALDLDDNVVMCDRGHSFDVARQGYVSLLAGGSTPFTGDTADMIAARADFLGAGHYDPIRRSVADACVDTADAVDTPADAAILEVGAGTGQYLASVLDALPAARGIGLDVSKPAVRRIARSHPRTGAILADAWQRLPVKSASLTHVLSVFAPRNAAESHRVLAPGGTLVVATPTSEHLRELVALPGMVSVDDRKTERLSSALSGRFERAGRTDVRFTAALPREALGLVAGMGPSAHHVTSDRRAELLASLPDPFDVTVSVTVTTWRRIGTADEPSAP
;
A
#
# COMPACT_ATOMS: atom_id res chain seq x y z
N MET A 1 -3.08 7.87 15.21
CA MET A 1 -2.15 6.82 15.79
C MET A 1 -2.89 5.50 15.94
N LEU A 2 -2.28 4.45 16.56
CA LEU A 2 -2.95 3.14 16.69
C LEU A 2 -4.32 3.25 17.38
N ALA A 3 -4.42 4.08 18.41
CA ALA A 3 -5.67 4.35 19.13
C ALA A 3 -6.82 4.85 18.23
N ASP A 4 -6.50 5.64 17.20
CA ASP A 4 -7.53 6.21 16.31
C ASP A 4 -8.16 5.16 15.38
N VAL A 5 -7.47 4.04 15.18
CA VAL A 5 -7.88 2.99 14.25
C VAL A 5 -8.22 1.66 14.92
N ILE A 6 -8.00 1.53 16.26
CA ILE A 6 -8.22 0.27 16.97
C ILE A 6 -9.64 -0.25 16.79
N GLY A 7 -10.64 0.64 16.78
CA GLY A 7 -12.03 0.32 16.57
C GLY A 7 -12.36 -0.31 15.21
N LEU A 8 -11.45 -0.17 14.21
CA LEU A 8 -11.56 -0.76 12.87
C LEU A 8 -10.93 -2.14 12.78
N LEU A 9 -10.11 -2.51 13.78
CA LEU A 9 -9.34 -3.74 13.74
C LEU A 9 -10.13 -4.93 14.28
N ALA A 10 -9.74 -6.12 13.85
CA ALA A 10 -10.28 -7.39 14.29
C ALA A 10 -9.15 -8.34 14.71
N CYS A 11 -9.40 -9.15 15.73
CA CYS A 11 -8.45 -10.14 16.20
C CYS A 11 -8.14 -11.16 15.11
N PRO A 12 -6.87 -11.39 14.76
CA PRO A 12 -6.50 -12.34 13.70
C PRO A 12 -6.81 -13.80 14.04
N HIS A 13 -7.09 -14.12 15.32
CA HIS A 13 -7.37 -15.49 15.77
C HIS A 13 -8.86 -15.80 15.88
N CYS A 14 -9.68 -14.79 16.24
CA CYS A 14 -11.10 -15.04 16.55
C CYS A 14 -12.06 -13.99 15.97
N GLU A 15 -11.55 -13.01 15.23
CA GLU A 15 -12.29 -11.93 14.57
C GLU A 15 -13.07 -10.99 15.51
N SER A 16 -13.00 -11.19 16.83
CA SER A 16 -13.58 -10.26 17.79
C SER A 16 -12.95 -8.87 17.69
N ALA A 17 -13.68 -7.87 18.15
CA ALA A 17 -13.15 -6.51 18.25
C ALA A 17 -11.87 -6.47 19.11
N LEU A 18 -11.00 -5.54 18.78
CA LEU A 18 -9.79 -5.25 19.52
C LEU A 18 -9.96 -3.96 20.31
N ASP A 19 -9.38 -3.92 21.49
CA ASP A 19 -9.25 -2.73 22.32
C ASP A 19 -7.78 -2.49 22.66
N LEU A 20 -7.43 -1.26 23.01
CA LEU A 20 -6.08 -0.84 23.32
C LEU A 20 -6.04 -0.38 24.79
N ASP A 21 -5.32 -1.13 25.62
CA ASP A 21 -5.04 -0.78 27.01
C ASP A 21 -3.53 -0.51 27.15
N ASP A 22 -3.16 0.74 27.41
CA ASP A 22 -1.79 1.23 27.42
C ASP A 22 -1.00 0.82 26.15
N ASN A 23 -0.17 -0.21 26.27
CA ASN A 23 0.68 -0.74 25.20
C ASN A 23 0.32 -2.18 24.80
N VAL A 24 -0.88 -2.63 25.12
CA VAL A 24 -1.37 -3.97 24.77
C VAL A 24 -2.68 -3.86 24.02
N VAL A 25 -2.72 -4.47 22.85
CA VAL A 25 -3.96 -4.66 22.08
C VAL A 25 -4.54 -6.01 22.48
N MET A 26 -5.82 -6.06 22.87
CA MET A 26 -6.46 -7.29 23.32
C MET A 26 -7.88 -7.43 22.81
N CYS A 27 -8.38 -8.67 22.77
CA CYS A 27 -9.78 -8.95 22.48
C CYS A 27 -10.47 -9.56 23.72
N ASP A 28 -11.80 -9.54 23.73
CA ASP A 28 -12.65 -10.11 24.76
C ASP A 28 -12.50 -11.62 24.97
N ARG A 29 -11.87 -12.33 24.00
CA ARG A 29 -11.53 -13.76 24.11
C ARG A 29 -10.12 -14.03 24.68
N GLY A 30 -9.42 -13.01 25.16
CA GLY A 30 -8.14 -13.13 25.85
C GLY A 30 -6.90 -13.21 24.93
N HIS A 31 -7.03 -13.03 23.60
CA HIS A 31 -5.83 -12.86 22.76
C HIS A 31 -5.26 -11.46 22.95
N SER A 32 -3.95 -11.38 23.17
CA SER A 32 -3.23 -10.13 23.42
C SER A 32 -2.02 -9.97 22.49
N PHE A 33 -1.72 -8.73 22.14
CA PHE A 33 -0.66 -8.35 21.21
C PHE A 33 0.06 -7.11 21.74
N ASP A 34 1.35 -7.21 21.97
CA ASP A 34 2.15 -6.08 22.45
C ASP A 34 2.31 -5.02 21.36
N VAL A 35 2.13 -3.77 21.74
CA VAL A 35 2.50 -2.63 20.90
C VAL A 35 4.00 -2.42 20.99
N ALA A 36 4.69 -2.53 19.86
CA ALA A 36 6.11 -2.29 19.83
C ALA A 36 6.44 -0.83 20.20
N ARG A 37 7.62 -0.60 20.81
CA ARG A 37 8.10 0.75 21.20
C ARG A 37 8.06 1.76 20.04
N GLN A 38 8.07 1.28 18.80
CA GLN A 38 7.99 2.10 17.60
C GLN A 38 6.55 2.50 17.22
N GLY A 39 5.53 2.02 17.94
CA GLY A 39 4.12 2.40 17.75
C GLY A 39 3.35 1.52 16.75
N TYR A 40 3.85 0.33 16.37
CA TYR A 40 3.11 -0.64 15.57
C TYR A 40 2.71 -1.86 16.39
N VAL A 41 1.67 -2.57 15.96
CA VAL A 41 1.27 -3.86 16.52
C VAL A 41 1.44 -4.98 15.50
N SER A 42 1.85 -6.17 15.96
CA SER A 42 1.92 -7.37 15.13
C SER A 42 0.62 -8.16 15.23
N LEU A 43 -0.14 -8.22 14.16
CA LEU A 43 -1.38 -8.99 14.01
C LEU A 43 -1.21 -10.11 12.97
N LEU A 44 -0.02 -10.69 12.88
CA LEU A 44 0.21 -11.91 12.10
C LEU A 44 -0.54 -13.07 12.76
N ALA A 45 -1.44 -13.72 12.04
CA ALA A 45 -2.06 -14.96 12.47
C ALA A 45 -0.99 -16.04 12.60
N GLY A 46 -0.90 -16.69 13.77
CA GLY A 46 0.19 -17.58 14.18
C GLY A 46 0.63 -18.59 13.12
N GLY A 47 1.73 -18.31 12.47
CA GLY A 47 2.37 -19.08 11.41
C GLY A 47 3.40 -18.21 10.70
N SER A 48 4.48 -18.80 10.18
CA SER A 48 5.42 -18.07 9.35
C SER A 48 4.77 -17.71 8.02
N THR A 49 4.74 -16.44 7.67
CA THR A 49 4.40 -16.04 6.29
C THR A 49 5.51 -16.55 5.34
N PRO A 50 5.15 -17.15 4.19
CA PRO A 50 6.15 -17.57 3.21
C PRO A 50 6.76 -16.37 2.46
N PHE A 51 6.22 -15.16 2.68
CA PHE A 51 6.67 -13.96 2.00
C PHE A 51 7.75 -13.24 2.83
N THR A 52 8.90 -13.03 2.22
CA THR A 52 9.93 -12.15 2.74
C THR A 52 9.56 -10.72 2.37
N GLY A 53 9.29 -9.87 3.36
CA GLY A 53 9.07 -8.44 3.12
C GLY A 53 10.38 -7.73 2.73
N ASP A 54 10.24 -6.47 2.34
CA ASP A 54 11.39 -5.62 2.01
C ASP A 54 12.38 -5.51 3.17
N THR A 55 13.66 -5.51 2.85
CA THR A 55 14.74 -5.33 3.82
C THR A 55 14.81 -3.90 4.35
N ALA A 56 15.58 -3.68 5.42
CA ALA A 56 15.79 -2.34 5.96
C ALA A 56 16.40 -1.38 4.92
N ASP A 57 17.34 -1.87 4.11
CA ASP A 57 18.00 -1.07 3.07
C ASP A 57 17.02 -0.71 1.93
N MET A 58 16.17 -1.65 1.51
CA MET A 58 15.14 -1.38 0.51
C MET A 58 14.14 -0.31 1.00
N ILE A 59 13.72 -0.40 2.26
CA ILE A 59 12.83 0.57 2.89
C ILE A 59 13.51 1.94 3.06
N ALA A 60 14.79 1.98 3.38
CA ALA A 60 15.57 3.23 3.45
C ALA A 60 15.66 3.87 2.06
N ALA A 61 16.09 3.11 1.04
CA ALA A 61 16.17 3.61 -0.32
C ALA A 61 14.83 4.15 -0.85
N ARG A 62 13.72 3.43 -0.54
CA ARG A 62 12.37 3.88 -0.90
C ARG A 62 11.98 5.16 -0.18
N ALA A 63 12.30 5.29 1.12
CA ALA A 63 11.99 6.48 1.88
C ALA A 63 12.71 7.72 1.33
N ASP A 64 14.00 7.57 1.01
CA ASP A 64 14.83 8.66 0.48
C ASP A 64 14.38 9.04 -0.94
N PHE A 65 14.12 8.06 -1.81
CA PHE A 65 13.65 8.29 -3.18
C PHE A 65 12.29 9.01 -3.22
N LEU A 66 11.32 8.52 -2.45
CA LEU A 66 10.00 9.13 -2.37
C LEU A 66 10.03 10.47 -1.63
N GLY A 67 10.90 10.60 -0.61
CA GLY A 67 11.10 11.84 0.15
C GLY A 67 11.70 12.96 -0.70
N ALA A 68 12.51 12.62 -1.71
CA ALA A 68 13.03 13.57 -2.69
C ALA A 68 11.98 14.02 -3.74
N GLY A 69 10.76 13.46 -3.71
CA GLY A 69 9.65 13.90 -4.56
C GLY A 69 9.63 13.31 -5.96
N HIS A 70 10.53 12.37 -6.28
CA HIS A 70 10.63 11.81 -7.64
C HIS A 70 9.34 11.16 -8.14
N TYR A 71 8.46 10.68 -7.23
CA TYR A 71 7.15 10.10 -7.55
C TYR A 71 5.96 10.95 -7.07
N ASP A 72 6.16 12.25 -6.85
CA ASP A 72 5.07 13.16 -6.46
C ASP A 72 3.87 13.18 -7.41
N PRO A 73 4.03 13.10 -8.75
CA PRO A 73 2.88 13.00 -9.63
C PRO A 73 2.03 11.74 -9.38
N ILE A 74 2.66 10.60 -9.02
CA ILE A 74 1.95 9.38 -8.68
C ILE A 74 1.23 9.54 -7.32
N ARG A 75 1.91 10.11 -6.32
CA ARG A 75 1.33 10.35 -4.99
C ARG A 75 0.09 11.23 -5.06
N ARG A 76 0.18 12.33 -5.85
CA ARG A 76 -0.97 13.22 -6.09
C ARG A 76 -2.10 12.49 -6.77
N SER A 77 -1.84 11.75 -7.85
CA SER A 77 -2.88 11.01 -8.56
C SER A 77 -3.60 9.97 -7.68
N VAL A 78 -2.89 9.32 -6.74
CA VAL A 78 -3.50 8.41 -5.77
C VAL A 78 -4.36 9.18 -4.77
N ALA A 79 -3.91 10.33 -4.28
CA ALA A 79 -4.67 11.18 -3.36
C ALA A 79 -5.93 11.75 -4.03
N ASP A 80 -5.79 12.29 -5.25
CA ASP A 80 -6.91 12.81 -6.05
C ASP A 80 -7.97 11.72 -6.28
N ALA A 81 -7.56 10.49 -6.62
CA ALA A 81 -8.47 9.37 -6.80
C ALA A 81 -9.28 9.03 -5.53
N CYS A 82 -8.71 9.24 -4.34
CA CYS A 82 -9.44 9.08 -3.08
C CYS A 82 -10.38 10.26 -2.80
N VAL A 83 -9.95 11.48 -3.09
CA VAL A 83 -10.80 12.68 -2.94
C VAL A 83 -12.00 12.61 -3.87
N ASP A 84 -11.80 12.26 -5.15
CA ASP A 84 -12.86 12.16 -6.16
C ASP A 84 -13.93 11.10 -5.82
N THR A 85 -13.57 10.14 -4.96
CA THR A 85 -14.47 9.04 -4.57
C THR A 85 -14.92 9.12 -3.11
N ALA A 86 -14.52 10.14 -2.36
CA ALA A 86 -14.84 10.30 -0.94
C ALA A 86 -16.34 10.41 -0.67
N ASP A 87 -17.08 11.08 -1.55
CA ASP A 87 -18.53 11.30 -1.41
C ASP A 87 -19.36 10.07 -1.82
N ALA A 88 -18.75 9.02 -2.33
CA ALA A 88 -19.46 7.81 -2.76
C ALA A 88 -19.93 6.91 -1.60
N VAL A 89 -19.49 7.19 -0.39
CA VAL A 89 -19.89 6.49 0.85
C VAL A 89 -20.60 7.46 1.75
N ASP A 90 -21.79 7.09 2.25
CA ASP A 90 -22.67 7.94 3.09
C ASP A 90 -22.09 8.38 4.45
N THR A 91 -20.79 8.21 4.69
CA THR A 91 -20.11 8.57 5.94
C THR A 91 -18.85 9.42 5.72
N PRO A 92 -18.96 10.65 5.19
CA PRO A 92 -17.78 11.49 4.94
C PRO A 92 -17.01 11.90 6.21
N ALA A 93 -17.70 11.96 7.36
CA ALA A 93 -17.09 12.45 8.61
C ALA A 93 -16.10 11.46 9.26
N ASP A 94 -16.12 10.18 8.87
CA ASP A 94 -15.31 9.09 9.46
C ASP A 94 -14.57 8.27 8.41
N ALA A 95 -14.06 8.90 7.36
CA ALA A 95 -13.33 8.19 6.32
C ALA A 95 -12.17 7.36 6.92
N ALA A 96 -12.19 6.06 6.65
CA ALA A 96 -11.21 5.11 7.12
C ALA A 96 -10.51 4.45 5.92
N ILE A 97 -9.19 4.55 5.87
CA ILE A 97 -8.38 4.19 4.72
C ILE A 97 -7.37 3.11 5.12
N LEU A 98 -7.26 2.04 4.36
CA LEU A 98 -6.23 1.03 4.51
C LEU A 98 -5.27 1.08 3.31
N GLU A 99 -3.97 1.17 3.54
CA GLU A 99 -2.97 0.88 2.53
C GLU A 99 -2.36 -0.51 2.79
N VAL A 100 -2.49 -1.40 1.80
CA VAL A 100 -1.94 -2.76 1.82
C VAL A 100 -0.56 -2.77 1.17
N GLY A 101 0.45 -3.31 1.86
CA GLY A 101 1.85 -3.23 1.43
C GLY A 101 2.35 -1.80 1.43
N ALA A 102 2.08 -1.05 2.51
CA ALA A 102 2.28 0.39 2.59
C ALA A 102 3.76 0.84 2.55
N GLY A 103 4.71 -0.08 2.74
CA GLY A 103 6.14 0.20 2.64
C GLY A 103 6.58 1.31 3.60
N THR A 104 6.75 2.52 3.09
CA THR A 104 7.14 3.70 3.90
C THR A 104 5.95 4.50 4.42
N GLY A 105 4.71 4.21 3.98
CA GLY A 105 3.48 4.91 4.36
C GLY A 105 3.28 6.28 3.70
N GLN A 106 4.11 6.65 2.72
CA GLN A 106 4.07 8.00 2.13
C GLN A 106 2.86 8.22 1.20
N TYR A 107 2.33 7.18 0.56
CA TYR A 107 1.10 7.31 -0.23
C TYR A 107 -0.10 7.51 0.69
N LEU A 108 -0.23 6.69 1.73
CA LEU A 108 -1.27 6.86 2.74
C LEU A 108 -1.20 8.25 3.39
N ALA A 109 0.00 8.71 3.75
CA ALA A 109 0.20 10.04 4.31
C ALA A 109 -0.33 11.14 3.38
N SER A 110 -0.02 11.07 2.08
CA SER A 110 -0.52 12.05 1.09
C SER A 110 -2.05 12.04 0.97
N VAL A 111 -2.69 10.87 1.05
CA VAL A 111 -4.15 10.76 1.06
C VAL A 111 -4.73 11.36 2.33
N LEU A 112 -4.11 11.11 3.49
CA LEU A 112 -4.56 11.68 4.76
C LEU A 112 -4.39 13.20 4.80
N ASP A 113 -3.34 13.76 4.18
CA ASP A 113 -3.18 15.20 4.03
C ASP A 113 -4.31 15.82 3.17
N ALA A 114 -4.73 15.13 2.11
CA ALA A 114 -5.81 15.56 1.22
C ALA A 114 -7.23 15.37 1.83
N LEU A 115 -7.38 14.45 2.79
CA LEU A 115 -8.63 14.15 3.50
C LEU A 115 -8.46 14.39 5.01
N PRO A 116 -8.63 15.63 5.52
CA PRO A 116 -8.28 16.00 6.89
C PRO A 116 -9.06 15.25 7.99
N ALA A 117 -10.28 14.80 7.71
CA ALA A 117 -11.09 14.02 8.64
C ALA A 117 -10.77 12.52 8.64
N ALA A 118 -10.04 12.03 7.63
CA ALA A 118 -9.75 10.61 7.48
C ALA A 118 -8.70 10.10 8.46
N ARG A 119 -8.82 8.82 8.83
CA ARG A 119 -7.82 8.04 9.59
C ARG A 119 -7.30 6.89 8.73
N GLY A 120 -6.03 6.52 8.92
CA GLY A 120 -5.35 5.56 8.06
C GLY A 120 -4.80 4.35 8.79
N ILE A 121 -4.85 3.22 8.15
CA ILE A 121 -4.18 1.98 8.55
C ILE A 121 -3.13 1.68 7.49
N GLY A 122 -1.86 1.64 7.87
CA GLY A 122 -0.79 1.14 7.02
C GLY A 122 -0.42 -0.28 7.41
N LEU A 123 -0.56 -1.22 6.49
CA LEU A 123 -0.30 -2.63 6.68
C LEU A 123 0.88 -3.09 5.82
N ASP A 124 1.83 -3.79 6.43
CA ASP A 124 2.95 -4.40 5.73
C ASP A 124 3.43 -5.66 6.44
N VAL A 125 4.07 -6.57 5.71
CA VAL A 125 4.68 -7.80 6.25
C VAL A 125 6.13 -7.56 6.73
N SER A 126 6.73 -6.46 6.30
CA SER A 126 8.09 -6.05 6.64
C SER A 126 8.14 -5.28 7.97
N LYS A 127 8.90 -5.79 8.96
CA LYS A 127 9.16 -5.06 10.23
C LYS A 127 9.83 -3.69 10.00
N PRO A 128 10.83 -3.53 9.13
CA PRO A 128 11.36 -2.21 8.76
C PRO A 128 10.28 -1.26 8.21
N ALA A 129 9.36 -1.75 7.36
CA ALA A 129 8.28 -0.96 6.80
C ALA A 129 7.33 -0.44 7.88
N VAL A 130 6.77 -1.31 8.73
CA VAL A 130 5.81 -0.88 9.76
C VAL A 130 6.39 0.10 10.77
N ARG A 131 7.71 0.05 11.02
CA ARG A 131 8.42 1.06 11.83
C ARG A 131 8.43 2.44 11.17
N ARG A 132 8.47 2.51 9.84
CA ARG A 132 8.36 3.76 9.08
C ARG A 132 6.92 4.23 9.02
N ILE A 133 5.97 3.33 8.73
CA ILE A 133 4.53 3.62 8.69
C ILE A 133 4.08 4.26 10.01
N ALA A 134 4.51 3.74 11.16
CA ALA A 134 4.14 4.28 12.47
C ALA A 134 4.55 5.76 12.70
N ARG A 135 5.40 6.29 11.83
CA ARG A 135 5.91 7.68 11.90
C ARG A 135 5.55 8.49 10.65
N SER A 136 4.84 7.90 9.69
CA SER A 136 4.58 8.55 8.40
C SER A 136 3.58 9.68 8.52
N HIS A 137 2.59 9.55 9.41
CA HIS A 137 1.56 10.56 9.60
C HIS A 137 0.89 10.41 10.98
N PRO A 138 0.48 11.50 11.67
CA PRO A 138 -0.12 11.44 13.02
C PRO A 138 -1.45 10.65 13.09
N ARG A 139 -2.18 10.56 12.00
CA ARG A 139 -3.46 9.83 11.91
C ARG A 139 -3.31 8.41 11.31
N THR A 140 -2.08 7.85 11.30
CA THR A 140 -1.81 6.50 10.80
C THR A 140 -1.60 5.52 11.96
N GLY A 141 -2.34 4.40 11.95
CA GLY A 141 -2.03 3.21 12.71
C GLY A 141 -1.22 2.21 11.87
N ALA A 142 -0.14 1.65 12.42
CA ALA A 142 0.75 0.73 11.72
C ALA A 142 0.56 -0.71 12.18
N ILE A 143 0.39 -1.63 11.23
CA ILE A 143 0.08 -3.03 11.49
C ILE A 143 1.02 -3.94 10.72
N LEU A 144 1.70 -4.85 11.44
CA LEU A 144 2.45 -5.94 10.83
C LEU A 144 1.48 -7.10 10.57
N ALA A 145 1.17 -7.34 9.30
CA ALA A 145 0.29 -8.43 8.87
C ALA A 145 0.59 -8.86 7.43
N ASP A 146 0.09 -10.05 7.04
CA ASP A 146 0.24 -10.59 5.69
C ASP A 146 -0.99 -10.25 4.84
N ALA A 147 -0.78 -9.52 3.75
CA ALA A 147 -1.83 -9.09 2.82
C ALA A 147 -2.53 -10.24 2.07
N TRP A 148 -1.90 -11.40 1.99
CA TRP A 148 -2.46 -12.59 1.34
C TRP A 148 -3.35 -13.42 2.26
N GLN A 149 -3.26 -13.18 3.56
CA GLN A 149 -4.12 -13.81 4.55
C GLN A 149 -5.37 -12.95 4.82
N ARG A 150 -6.22 -13.41 5.74
CA ARG A 150 -7.31 -12.58 6.23
C ARG A 150 -6.77 -11.32 6.89
N LEU A 151 -7.21 -10.17 6.40
CA LEU A 151 -6.79 -8.87 6.95
C LEU A 151 -7.38 -8.70 8.36
N PRO A 152 -6.58 -8.25 9.35
CA PRO A 152 -7.05 -8.00 10.72
C PRO A 152 -7.86 -6.70 10.82
N VAL A 153 -8.84 -6.56 9.96
CA VAL A 153 -9.73 -5.41 9.82
C VAL A 153 -11.18 -5.90 9.77
N LYS A 154 -12.07 -5.19 10.42
CA LYS A 154 -13.50 -5.51 10.43
C LYS A 154 -14.10 -5.47 9.03
N SER A 155 -15.11 -6.30 8.79
CA SER A 155 -15.85 -6.27 7.53
C SER A 155 -16.62 -4.96 7.38
N ALA A 156 -16.73 -4.46 6.15
CA ALA A 156 -17.51 -3.28 5.79
C ALA A 156 -17.22 -2.04 6.65
N SER A 157 -15.96 -1.83 7.04
CA SER A 157 -15.55 -0.76 7.96
C SER A 157 -14.68 0.33 7.33
N LEU A 158 -14.27 0.15 6.07
CA LEU A 158 -13.37 1.08 5.39
C LEU A 158 -14.08 1.76 4.21
N THR A 159 -13.75 3.03 3.99
CA THR A 159 -14.18 3.78 2.80
C THR A 159 -13.25 3.52 1.62
N HIS A 160 -11.93 3.40 1.88
CA HIS A 160 -10.94 3.19 0.84
C HIS A 160 -9.93 2.10 1.22
N VAL A 161 -9.52 1.34 0.20
CA VAL A 161 -8.34 0.46 0.25
C VAL A 161 -7.38 0.89 -0.83
N LEU A 162 -6.11 1.09 -0.48
CA LEU A 162 -5.02 1.43 -1.41
C LEU A 162 -4.14 0.20 -1.63
N SER A 163 -3.77 -0.04 -2.89
CA SER A 163 -2.76 -1.01 -3.30
C SER A 163 -1.81 -0.35 -4.31
N VAL A 164 -0.74 0.27 -3.81
CA VAL A 164 0.23 1.01 -4.63
C VAL A 164 1.49 0.17 -4.81
N PHE A 165 1.73 -0.36 -6.02
CA PHE A 165 2.82 -1.30 -6.33
C PHE A 165 2.87 -2.55 -5.44
N ALA A 166 1.74 -2.92 -4.84
CA ALA A 166 1.62 -3.89 -3.76
C ALA A 166 0.78 -5.13 -4.16
N PRO A 167 0.80 -6.20 -3.34
CA PRO A 167 -0.09 -7.34 -3.50
C PRO A 167 -1.57 -6.94 -3.44
N ARG A 168 -2.43 -7.75 -4.09
CA ARG A 168 -3.87 -7.51 -4.15
C ARG A 168 -4.64 -8.76 -3.80
N ASN A 169 -5.33 -8.71 -2.68
CA ASN A 169 -6.27 -9.72 -2.24
C ASN A 169 -7.69 -9.17 -2.47
N ALA A 170 -8.28 -9.49 -3.63
CA ALA A 170 -9.56 -8.93 -4.06
C ALA A 170 -10.70 -9.30 -3.10
N ALA A 171 -10.71 -10.52 -2.56
CA ALA A 171 -11.74 -10.99 -1.65
C ALA A 171 -11.69 -10.20 -0.32
N GLU A 172 -10.49 -10.03 0.25
CA GLU A 172 -10.32 -9.31 1.50
C GLU A 172 -10.52 -7.79 1.33
N SER A 173 -10.06 -7.21 0.21
CA SER A 173 -10.35 -5.80 -0.12
C SER A 173 -11.85 -5.55 -0.20
N HIS A 174 -12.60 -6.48 -0.83
CA HIS A 174 -14.06 -6.41 -0.89
C HIS A 174 -14.68 -6.54 0.49
N ARG A 175 -14.23 -7.50 1.30
CA ARG A 175 -14.78 -7.74 2.65
C ARG A 175 -14.65 -6.53 3.57
N VAL A 176 -13.49 -5.87 3.59
CA VAL A 176 -13.20 -4.77 4.51
C VAL A 176 -13.81 -3.43 4.07
N LEU A 177 -14.05 -3.23 2.78
CA LEU A 177 -14.71 -2.03 2.27
C LEU A 177 -16.19 -2.00 2.66
N ALA A 178 -16.68 -0.84 3.05
CA ALA A 178 -18.10 -0.56 3.21
C ALA A 178 -18.84 -0.65 1.85
N PRO A 179 -20.17 -0.82 1.81
CA PRO A 179 -20.94 -0.67 0.59
C PRO A 179 -20.64 0.68 -0.10
N GLY A 180 -20.37 0.65 -1.41
CA GLY A 180 -19.95 1.84 -2.16
C GLY A 180 -18.48 2.24 -1.98
N GLY A 181 -17.75 1.61 -1.06
CA GLY A 181 -16.33 1.88 -0.83
C GLY A 181 -15.44 1.59 -2.04
N THR A 182 -14.28 2.22 -2.09
CA THR A 182 -13.42 2.24 -3.27
C THR A 182 -12.07 1.56 -3.01
N LEU A 183 -11.66 0.70 -3.94
CA LEU A 183 -10.30 0.18 -4.05
C LEU A 183 -9.52 1.02 -5.06
N VAL A 184 -8.45 1.68 -4.63
CA VAL A 184 -7.52 2.44 -5.48
C VAL A 184 -6.27 1.61 -5.74
N VAL A 185 -5.95 1.38 -7.01
CA VAL A 185 -4.82 0.54 -7.41
C VAL A 185 -3.89 1.32 -8.31
N ALA A 186 -2.61 1.42 -7.94
CA ALA A 186 -1.56 1.95 -8.81
C ALA A 186 -0.65 0.81 -9.30
N THR A 187 -0.54 0.68 -10.62
CA THR A 187 0.28 -0.36 -11.28
C THR A 187 1.24 0.26 -12.28
N PRO A 188 2.50 -0.21 -12.34
CA PRO A 188 3.40 0.20 -13.41
C PRO A 188 2.92 -0.39 -14.73
N THR A 189 3.09 0.35 -15.82
CA THR A 189 2.95 -0.16 -17.20
C THR A 189 4.27 -0.79 -17.66
N SER A 190 4.28 -1.45 -18.80
CA SER A 190 5.52 -1.97 -19.44
C SER A 190 6.56 -0.88 -19.76
N GLU A 191 6.11 0.36 -19.89
CA GLU A 191 7.00 1.51 -20.13
C GLU A 191 7.68 2.05 -18.87
N HIS A 192 7.25 1.61 -17.68
CA HIS A 192 7.76 2.14 -16.41
C HIS A 192 9.23 1.75 -16.20
N LEU A 193 10.10 2.77 -16.10
CA LEU A 193 11.56 2.61 -15.93
C LEU A 193 12.20 1.74 -17.02
N ARG A 194 11.65 1.72 -18.23
CA ARG A 194 12.11 0.85 -19.34
C ARG A 194 13.60 1.03 -19.63
N GLU A 195 14.14 2.24 -19.46
CA GLU A 195 15.55 2.55 -19.70
C GLU A 195 16.45 1.85 -18.67
N LEU A 196 16.00 1.70 -17.41
CA LEU A 196 16.70 0.94 -16.36
C LEU A 196 16.47 -0.56 -16.51
N VAL A 197 15.24 -0.96 -16.83
CA VAL A 197 14.87 -2.38 -17.04
C VAL A 197 15.64 -3.01 -18.18
N ALA A 198 16.06 -2.22 -19.18
CA ALA A 198 16.93 -2.68 -20.27
C ALA A 198 18.36 -3.04 -19.82
N LEU A 199 18.77 -2.64 -18.62
CA LEU A 199 20.10 -2.99 -18.09
C LEU A 199 20.14 -4.46 -17.63
N PRO A 200 21.32 -5.14 -17.76
CA PRO A 200 21.45 -6.54 -17.39
C PRO A 200 21.10 -6.82 -15.92
N GLY A 201 20.25 -7.82 -15.67
CA GLY A 201 19.84 -8.27 -14.33
C GLY A 201 18.70 -7.48 -13.71
N MET A 202 18.15 -6.47 -14.39
CA MET A 202 16.96 -5.77 -13.92
C MET A 202 15.67 -6.55 -14.24
N VAL A 203 14.69 -6.50 -13.33
CA VAL A 203 13.42 -7.23 -13.47
C VAL A 203 12.42 -6.41 -14.27
N SER A 204 11.85 -7.02 -15.32
CA SER A 204 10.84 -6.40 -16.17
C SER A 204 9.44 -6.46 -15.55
N VAL A 205 8.57 -5.54 -15.99
CA VAL A 205 7.14 -5.56 -15.66
C VAL A 205 6.41 -6.50 -16.64
N ASP A 206 5.56 -7.40 -16.13
CA ASP A 206 4.73 -8.31 -16.95
C ASP A 206 3.56 -7.51 -17.57
N ASP A 207 3.48 -7.49 -18.90
CA ASP A 207 2.45 -6.78 -19.68
C ASP A 207 1.02 -7.25 -19.37
N ARG A 208 0.86 -8.51 -18.95
CA ARG A 208 -0.45 -9.10 -18.59
C ARG A 208 -0.96 -8.70 -17.20
N LYS A 209 -0.23 -7.82 -16.49
CA LYS A 209 -0.59 -7.43 -15.11
C LYS A 209 -1.93 -6.71 -15.03
N THR A 210 -2.25 -5.89 -16.02
CA THR A 210 -3.53 -5.12 -16.10
C THR A 210 -4.73 -6.02 -16.40
N GLU A 211 -4.58 -7.00 -17.30
CA GLU A 211 -5.64 -7.97 -17.63
C GLU A 211 -5.94 -8.88 -16.42
N ARG A 212 -4.88 -9.37 -15.76
CA ARG A 212 -5.01 -10.18 -14.54
C ARG A 212 -5.68 -9.40 -13.40
N LEU A 213 -5.41 -8.10 -13.29
CA LEU A 213 -6.07 -7.23 -12.32
C LEU A 213 -7.58 -7.19 -12.57
N SER A 214 -8.01 -6.88 -13.80
CA SER A 214 -9.43 -6.79 -14.14
C SER A 214 -10.14 -8.12 -13.91
N SER A 215 -9.52 -9.25 -14.27
CA SER A 215 -10.06 -10.58 -14.04
C SER A 215 -10.18 -10.92 -12.54
N ALA A 216 -9.18 -10.56 -11.73
CA ALA A 216 -9.19 -10.83 -10.28
C ALA A 216 -10.24 -10.00 -9.51
N LEU A 217 -10.59 -8.81 -10.03
CA LEU A 217 -11.58 -7.92 -9.41
C LEU A 217 -13.00 -8.15 -9.95
N SER A 218 -13.16 -8.89 -11.05
CA SER A 218 -14.45 -9.18 -11.68
C SER A 218 -15.42 -9.83 -10.68
N GLY A 219 -16.69 -9.43 -10.74
CA GLY A 219 -17.76 -9.95 -9.87
C GLY A 219 -17.77 -9.41 -8.43
N ARG A 220 -16.73 -8.64 -8.03
CA ARG A 220 -16.65 -7.98 -6.71
C ARG A 220 -16.56 -6.46 -6.81
N PHE A 221 -16.02 -5.99 -7.94
CA PHE A 221 -15.77 -4.58 -8.16
C PHE A 221 -16.17 -4.16 -9.56
N GLU A 222 -16.64 -2.94 -9.68
CA GLU A 222 -16.86 -2.22 -10.92
C GLU A 222 -15.78 -1.15 -11.09
N ARG A 223 -15.18 -1.04 -12.27
CA ARG A 223 -14.19 0.02 -12.51
C ARG A 223 -14.88 1.37 -12.62
N ALA A 224 -14.57 2.27 -11.69
CA ALA A 224 -15.14 3.62 -11.62
C ALA A 224 -14.27 4.67 -12.35
N GLY A 225 -12.93 4.45 -12.41
CA GLY A 225 -12.05 5.43 -13.05
C GLY A 225 -10.70 4.84 -13.46
N ARG A 226 -9.97 5.61 -14.28
CA ARG A 226 -8.60 5.34 -14.70
C ARG A 226 -7.88 6.66 -15.01
N THR A 227 -6.67 6.80 -14.48
CA THR A 227 -5.76 7.90 -14.76
C THR A 227 -4.40 7.33 -15.11
N ASP A 228 -3.85 7.72 -16.24
CA ASP A 228 -2.50 7.34 -16.65
C ASP A 228 -1.53 8.47 -16.28
N VAL A 229 -0.57 8.16 -15.41
CA VAL A 229 0.49 9.07 -14.97
C VAL A 229 1.75 8.73 -15.75
N ARG A 230 2.15 9.61 -16.66
CA ARG A 230 3.35 9.43 -17.49
C ARG A 230 4.17 10.71 -17.56
N PHE A 231 5.45 10.60 -17.26
CA PHE A 231 6.41 11.69 -17.37
C PHE A 231 7.84 11.16 -17.50
N THR A 232 8.75 12.02 -17.93
CA THR A 232 10.19 11.77 -17.90
C THR A 232 10.76 12.37 -16.63
N ALA A 233 11.53 11.59 -15.86
CA ALA A 233 12.26 12.05 -14.69
C ALA A 233 13.76 12.04 -15.00
N ALA A 234 14.40 13.21 -14.92
CA ALA A 234 15.85 13.34 -14.98
C ALA A 234 16.43 13.01 -13.60
N LEU A 235 16.87 11.77 -13.40
CA LEU A 235 17.36 11.28 -12.11
C LEU A 235 18.88 11.43 -12.00
N PRO A 236 19.39 12.09 -10.95
CA PRO A 236 20.81 12.04 -10.64
C PRO A 236 21.22 10.60 -10.27
N ARG A 237 22.49 10.28 -10.41
CA ARG A 237 23.04 8.93 -10.17
C ARG A 237 22.66 8.34 -8.81
N GLU A 238 22.62 9.18 -7.79
CA GLU A 238 22.17 8.78 -6.44
C GLU A 238 20.73 8.28 -6.47
N ALA A 239 19.80 9.02 -7.08
CA ALA A 239 18.40 8.65 -7.21
C ALA A 239 18.19 7.39 -8.07
N LEU A 240 19.03 7.18 -9.11
CA LEU A 240 19.06 5.93 -9.87
C LEU A 240 19.44 4.74 -8.97
N GLY A 241 20.41 4.91 -8.08
CA GLY A 241 20.79 3.92 -7.08
C GLY A 241 19.64 3.58 -6.13
N LEU A 242 18.92 4.60 -5.66
CA LEU A 242 17.76 4.42 -4.77
C LEU A 242 16.61 3.69 -5.46
N VAL A 243 16.21 4.09 -6.67
CA VAL A 243 15.09 3.46 -7.39
C VAL A 243 15.39 2.00 -7.76
N ALA A 244 16.63 1.71 -8.15
CA ALA A 244 17.07 0.33 -8.41
C ALA A 244 17.20 -0.50 -7.12
N GLY A 245 17.51 0.15 -5.98
CA GLY A 245 17.66 -0.48 -4.67
C GLY A 245 16.35 -0.75 -3.94
N MET A 246 15.27 -0.04 -4.27
CA MET A 246 13.96 -0.22 -3.63
C MET A 246 13.03 -1.21 -4.33
N GLY A 247 13.39 -1.66 -5.53
CA GLY A 247 12.55 -2.54 -6.37
C GLY A 247 12.92 -4.02 -6.26
N PRO A 248 12.17 -4.92 -6.95
CA PRO A 248 12.41 -6.36 -6.92
C PRO A 248 13.83 -6.77 -7.37
N SER A 249 14.44 -5.98 -8.24
CA SER A 249 15.81 -6.20 -8.70
C SER A 249 16.83 -6.18 -7.56
N ALA A 250 16.53 -5.53 -6.42
CA ALA A 250 17.40 -5.50 -5.26
C ALA A 250 17.65 -6.88 -4.62
N HIS A 251 16.74 -7.84 -4.85
CA HIS A 251 16.90 -9.23 -4.40
C HIS A 251 17.83 -10.06 -5.30
N HIS A 252 18.10 -9.61 -6.53
CA HIS A 252 18.80 -10.40 -7.54
C HIS A 252 20.16 -9.83 -7.94
N VAL A 253 20.38 -8.53 -7.74
CA VAL A 253 21.61 -7.83 -8.11
C VAL A 253 22.22 -7.20 -6.87
N THR A 254 23.51 -7.47 -6.62
CA THR A 254 24.26 -6.88 -5.49
C THR A 254 24.36 -5.35 -5.63
N SER A 255 24.56 -4.65 -4.50
CA SER A 255 24.77 -3.19 -4.48
C SER A 255 25.92 -2.75 -5.38
N ASP A 256 27.06 -3.47 -5.32
CA ASP A 256 28.26 -3.14 -6.09
C ASP A 256 28.03 -3.30 -7.59
N ARG A 257 27.36 -4.39 -7.99
CA ARG A 257 27.04 -4.62 -9.40
C ARG A 257 26.05 -3.58 -9.94
N ARG A 258 25.06 -3.16 -9.12
CA ARG A 258 24.17 -2.05 -9.50
C ARG A 258 24.96 -0.75 -9.65
N ALA A 259 25.84 -0.44 -8.71
CA ALA A 259 26.68 0.76 -8.80
C ALA A 259 27.56 0.79 -10.07
N GLU A 260 28.19 -0.33 -10.43
CA GLU A 260 28.95 -0.46 -11.67
C GLU A 260 28.08 -0.19 -12.92
N LEU A 261 26.90 -0.80 -13.01
CA LEU A 261 25.98 -0.61 -14.14
C LEU A 261 25.54 0.85 -14.28
N LEU A 262 25.21 1.49 -13.15
CA LEU A 262 24.76 2.88 -13.14
C LEU A 262 25.89 3.88 -13.38
N ALA A 263 27.14 3.52 -13.06
CA ALA A 263 28.32 4.39 -13.27
C ALA A 263 28.56 4.74 -14.74
N SER A 264 28.12 3.89 -15.66
CA SER A 264 28.29 4.10 -17.11
C SER A 264 27.21 4.98 -17.75
N LEU A 265 26.13 5.31 -16.99
CA LEU A 265 25.03 6.13 -17.48
C LEU A 265 25.35 7.63 -17.38
N PRO A 266 24.74 8.49 -18.21
CA PRO A 266 24.77 9.94 -18.03
C PRO A 266 24.28 10.36 -16.63
N ASP A 267 24.69 11.55 -16.18
CA ASP A 267 24.27 12.12 -14.90
C ASP A 267 23.85 13.60 -15.09
N PRO A 268 22.54 13.93 -15.01
CA PRO A 268 21.40 13.06 -14.75
C PRO A 268 21.07 12.12 -15.92
N PHE A 269 20.30 11.06 -15.63
CA PHE A 269 19.80 10.11 -16.60
C PHE A 269 18.27 10.16 -16.66
N ASP A 270 17.74 10.29 -17.88
CA ASP A 270 16.31 10.34 -18.12
C ASP A 270 15.69 8.94 -18.06
N VAL A 271 14.65 8.80 -17.22
CA VAL A 271 13.86 7.58 -17.12
C VAL A 271 12.38 7.88 -17.36
N THR A 272 11.70 6.96 -18.02
CA THR A 272 10.24 7.02 -18.19
C THR A 272 9.55 6.52 -16.92
N VAL A 273 8.75 7.38 -16.27
CA VAL A 273 7.81 6.98 -15.23
C VAL A 273 6.44 6.81 -15.89
N SER A 274 5.87 5.61 -15.79
CA SER A 274 4.59 5.28 -16.42
C SER A 274 3.77 4.35 -15.53
N VAL A 275 2.70 4.88 -14.93
CA VAL A 275 1.85 4.20 -13.95
C VAL A 275 0.39 4.45 -14.30
N THR A 276 -0.44 3.42 -14.17
CA THR A 276 -1.89 3.56 -14.25
C THR A 276 -2.47 3.52 -12.84
N VAL A 277 -3.22 4.54 -12.46
CA VAL A 277 -4.06 4.58 -11.25
C VAL A 277 -5.49 4.24 -11.65
N THR A 278 -6.07 3.23 -11.04
CA THR A 278 -7.45 2.81 -11.28
C THR A 278 -8.27 2.82 -10.01
N THR A 279 -9.52 3.25 -10.10
CA THR A 279 -10.50 3.21 -9.02
C THR A 279 -11.56 2.14 -9.31
N TRP A 280 -11.89 1.36 -8.28
CA TRP A 280 -12.81 0.25 -8.36
C TRP A 280 -13.81 0.35 -7.22
N ARG A 281 -15.09 0.52 -7.55
CA ARG A 281 -16.16 0.57 -6.58
C ARG A 281 -16.56 -0.83 -6.14
N ARG A 282 -16.71 -1.06 -4.83
CA ARG A 282 -17.28 -2.28 -4.29
C ARG A 282 -18.72 -2.44 -4.78
N ILE A 283 -19.07 -3.58 -5.36
CA ILE A 283 -20.45 -3.95 -5.69
C ILE A 283 -20.96 -5.00 -4.70
N GLY A 284 -22.27 -5.05 -4.48
CA GLY A 284 -22.90 -6.12 -3.69
C GLY A 284 -22.66 -7.47 -4.35
N THR A 285 -22.39 -8.49 -3.56
CA THR A 285 -22.40 -9.87 -4.06
C THR A 285 -23.83 -10.42 -3.95
N ALA A 286 -24.20 -11.38 -4.82
CA ALA A 286 -25.55 -11.95 -4.87
C ALA A 286 -26.04 -12.55 -3.53
N ASP A 287 -25.13 -12.78 -2.58
CA ASP A 287 -25.40 -13.34 -1.25
C ASP A 287 -25.50 -12.25 -0.13
N GLU A 288 -25.30 -10.96 -0.44
CA GLU A 288 -25.46 -9.91 0.57
C GLU A 288 -26.94 -9.52 0.69
N PRO A 289 -27.55 -9.58 1.90
CA PRO A 289 -28.90 -9.08 2.09
C PRO A 289 -28.92 -7.60 1.72
N SER A 290 -29.93 -7.19 0.92
CA SER A 290 -30.18 -5.78 0.62
C SER A 290 -30.28 -5.04 1.94
N ALA A 291 -29.48 -3.97 2.12
CA ALA A 291 -29.59 -3.10 3.28
C ALA A 291 -31.02 -2.52 3.33
N PRO A 292 -31.61 -2.38 4.53
CA PRO A 292 -32.97 -1.88 4.72
C PRO A 292 -33.11 -0.43 4.27
#